data_83896f01fda6c7a853ed221454def570
#
_entry.id   83896f01fda6c7a853ed221454def570
#
_cell.length_a   1.000
_cell.length_b   1.000
_cell.length_c   1.000
_cell.angle_alpha   90.00
_cell.angle_beta   90.00
_cell.angle_gamma   90.00
#
_symmetry.space_group_name_H-M   'P 1'
#
loop_
_entity.id
_entity.type
_entity.pdbx_description
1 polymer ?
#
loop_
_entity_poly.entity_id
_entity_poly.type
_entity_poly.pdbx_seq_one_letter_code
_entity_poly.pdbx_strand_id
1 'polypeptide(L)'
;MHRYLLILTSLWLFSVSMFAEGDLPIIEMKADRTMIYPQRMELTGEESLMDILQMVPDLMIAGYEDVISNYNLRIDNCPMNGDTRLILSQMKAKDIAKIQVCDNTGVAKGTIGTNRVLDINMKMPDALKGFVEAQGDFGKKVEGIGSANALYGSNSTDLYANASYRHNDGNEEYLTLHMTNRFDDRNRLLTYFTQQYLGQPSGKLRKVMGRARYFHTFNDLGTELLIVGGYQYYSDWSYSKKLPLYIVELNTPLFTKRLSMMLGVEGDFLMTRQKNADWSSNTFNNDVYLQFTYTLPKWRFTVGNRVMFYHYKMKDSGIIQKHSDTRDNANACIIFVPDNRNQILLGYYRKFYEPSDGLQEEQTINQMKLAYAYGKQKLTVQTEASYYIVEDDENFTKLGVSAYWKTIWLSLTGGSNLYIAKSGTYASFRLAPTAYLPYAWQIGLQVVCYTKKSPIREKTGEPVYASLSVNKQFGKRWNLGIDWHDMFDAICSDVTVNRYAANIKLQYRF
;
A
#
# COMPACT_ATOMS: atom_id res chain seq x y z
N MET A 1 9.42 16.97 28.85
CA MET A 1 10.24 16.80 27.64
C MET A 1 11.55 16.02 27.91
N HIS A 2 12.40 16.38 28.87
CA HIS A 2 13.68 15.67 29.14
C HIS A 2 13.58 14.16 29.48
N ARG A 3 12.53 13.72 30.20
CA ARG A 3 12.36 12.30 30.58
C ARG A 3 12.02 11.39 29.39
N TYR A 4 11.32 11.88 28.39
CA TYR A 4 10.98 11.13 27.18
C TYR A 4 12.17 11.05 26.20
N LEU A 5 13.00 12.09 26.17
CA LEU A 5 14.25 12.07 25.39
C LEU A 5 15.25 11.02 25.93
N LEU A 6 15.34 10.87 27.25
CA LEU A 6 16.18 9.87 27.91
C LEU A 6 15.72 8.42 27.67
N ILE A 7 14.40 8.18 27.60
CA ILE A 7 13.86 6.85 27.26
C ILE A 7 14.13 6.52 25.78
N LEU A 8 13.97 7.47 24.89
CA LEU A 8 14.31 7.31 23.47
C LEU A 8 15.82 7.12 23.24
N THR A 9 16.67 7.85 23.94
CA THR A 9 18.14 7.70 23.84
C THR A 9 18.62 6.41 24.48
N SER A 10 18.00 5.91 25.55
CA SER A 10 18.35 4.62 26.15
C SER A 10 17.92 3.44 25.27
N LEU A 11 16.75 3.48 24.62
CA LEU A 11 16.34 2.52 23.60
C LEU A 11 17.27 2.56 22.38
N TRP A 12 17.77 3.73 22.03
CA TRP A 12 18.72 3.93 20.93
C TRP A 12 20.08 3.30 21.21
N LEU A 13 20.60 3.46 22.43
CA LEU A 13 21.89 2.89 22.86
C LEU A 13 21.86 1.35 22.99
N PHE A 14 20.73 0.74 23.31
CA PHE A 14 20.58 -0.73 23.37
C PHE A 14 20.62 -1.39 21.97
N SER A 15 20.24 -0.69 20.92
CA SER A 15 20.20 -1.23 19.56
C SER A 15 21.57 -1.27 18.85
N VAL A 16 22.55 -0.53 19.33
CA VAL A 16 23.85 -0.37 18.64
C VAL A 16 24.84 -1.54 18.86
N SER A 17 24.59 -2.45 19.78
CA SER A 17 25.58 -3.45 20.21
C SER A 17 25.47 -4.85 19.59
N MET A 18 24.61 -5.09 18.60
CA MET A 18 24.46 -6.41 17.96
C MET A 18 25.02 -6.45 16.53
N PHE A 19 26.34 -6.54 16.40
CA PHE A 19 26.99 -6.75 15.10
C PHE A 19 27.22 -8.23 14.82
N ALA A 20 26.76 -8.72 13.68
CA ALA A 20 27.14 -9.98 13.06
C ALA A 20 26.94 -9.95 11.54
N GLU A 21 27.86 -10.56 10.80
CA GLU A 21 27.97 -10.58 9.34
C GLU A 21 26.95 -11.47 8.63
N GLY A 22 26.53 -11.10 7.44
CA GLY A 22 26.14 -12.04 6.37
C GLY A 22 24.70 -12.01 5.84
N ASP A 23 23.70 -11.49 6.55
CA ASP A 23 22.30 -11.57 6.10
C ASP A 23 21.82 -10.34 5.34
N LEU A 24 21.08 -10.53 4.26
CA LEU A 24 20.45 -9.44 3.51
C LEU A 24 19.32 -8.80 4.34
N PRO A 25 19.11 -7.47 4.25
CA PRO A 25 18.10 -6.78 5.06
C PRO A 25 16.68 -7.26 4.71
N ILE A 26 15.85 -7.49 5.73
CA ILE A 26 14.42 -7.76 5.54
C ILE A 26 13.68 -6.49 5.12
N ILE A 27 14.13 -5.36 5.66
CA ILE A 27 13.57 -4.03 5.42
C ILE A 27 14.67 -3.16 4.81
N GLU A 28 14.36 -2.49 3.71
CA GLU A 28 15.24 -1.53 3.05
C GLU A 28 14.53 -0.18 2.92
N MET A 29 15.04 0.85 3.60
CA MET A 29 14.53 2.22 3.43
C MET A 29 15.09 2.87 2.18
N LYS A 30 14.24 3.53 1.41
CA LYS A 30 14.56 4.41 0.28
C LYS A 30 13.99 5.80 0.53
N ALA A 31 14.35 6.75 -0.31
CA ALA A 31 13.90 8.14 -0.18
C ALA A 31 12.36 8.28 -0.16
N ASP A 32 11.69 7.48 -0.94
CA ASP A 32 10.26 7.57 -1.23
C ASP A 32 9.44 6.37 -0.72
N ARG A 33 10.11 5.31 -0.22
CA ARG A 33 9.44 4.07 0.18
C ARG A 33 10.25 3.21 1.12
N THR A 34 9.55 2.34 1.84
CA THR A 34 10.15 1.22 2.56
C THR A 34 9.89 -0.06 1.77
N MET A 35 10.93 -0.85 1.52
CA MET A 35 10.85 -2.15 0.85
C MET A 35 10.94 -3.27 1.88
N ILE A 36 10.06 -4.25 1.79
CA ILE A 36 9.98 -5.40 2.67
C ILE A 36 10.13 -6.66 1.82
N TYR A 37 10.98 -7.58 2.26
CA TYR A 37 11.28 -8.82 1.56
C TYR A 37 10.77 -10.03 2.36
N PRO A 38 9.53 -10.52 2.12
CA PRO A 38 8.95 -11.64 2.85
C PRO A 38 9.81 -12.91 2.79
N GLN A 39 10.51 -13.13 1.68
CA GLN A 39 11.39 -14.29 1.50
C GLN A 39 12.60 -14.32 2.44
N ARG A 40 12.96 -13.18 3.03
CA ARG A 40 14.06 -13.05 3.99
C ARG A 40 13.57 -13.17 5.45
N MET A 41 12.24 -13.17 5.64
CA MET A 41 11.60 -13.49 6.90
C MET A 41 11.53 -15.02 7.05
N GLU A 42 11.62 -15.54 8.25
CA GLU A 42 11.44 -16.98 8.51
C GLU A 42 9.94 -17.33 8.47
N LEU A 43 9.35 -17.31 7.27
CA LEU A 43 7.96 -17.64 7.04
C LEU A 43 7.81 -19.09 6.55
N THR A 44 6.65 -19.69 6.80
CA THR A 44 6.30 -21.02 6.27
C THR A 44 6.03 -20.98 4.75
N GLY A 45 5.79 -19.76 4.22
CA GLY A 45 5.38 -19.52 2.85
C GLY A 45 3.86 -19.58 2.63
N GLU A 46 3.13 -20.05 3.64
CA GLU A 46 1.66 -20.20 3.58
C GLU A 46 0.90 -19.04 4.20
N GLU A 47 1.61 -18.14 4.89
CA GLU A 47 1.06 -16.90 5.41
C GLU A 47 0.42 -16.09 4.26
N SER A 48 -0.76 -15.53 4.53
CA SER A 48 -1.42 -14.64 3.57
C SER A 48 -0.69 -13.30 3.47
N LEU A 49 -0.95 -12.54 2.43
CA LEU A 49 -0.45 -11.17 2.33
C LEU A 49 -0.90 -10.33 3.53
N MET A 50 -2.12 -10.53 4.02
CA MET A 50 -2.62 -9.85 5.21
C MET A 50 -1.79 -10.20 6.45
N ASP A 51 -1.46 -11.48 6.65
CA ASP A 51 -0.59 -11.91 7.76
C ASP A 51 0.78 -11.23 7.67
N ILE A 52 1.37 -11.16 6.47
CA ILE A 52 2.66 -10.48 6.26
C ILE A 52 2.56 -8.99 6.57
N LEU A 53 1.52 -8.32 6.09
CA LEU A 53 1.31 -6.89 6.36
C LEU A 53 1.13 -6.62 7.85
N GLN A 54 0.48 -7.51 8.55
CA GLN A 54 0.37 -7.46 10.00
C GLN A 54 1.70 -7.70 10.72
N MET A 55 2.62 -8.46 10.13
CA MET A 55 3.98 -8.67 10.66
C MET A 55 4.89 -7.46 10.42
N VAL A 56 4.54 -6.56 9.50
CA VAL A 56 5.33 -5.35 9.23
C VAL A 56 5.01 -4.31 10.28
N PRO A 57 5.98 -3.98 11.14
CA PRO A 57 5.69 -3.17 12.31
C PRO A 57 5.17 -1.76 11.98
N ASP A 58 5.75 -1.11 10.97
CA ASP A 58 5.45 0.27 10.58
C ASP A 58 4.02 0.47 10.05
N LEU A 59 3.39 -0.59 9.54
CA LEU A 59 2.07 -0.48 8.91
C LEU A 59 0.94 -0.33 9.94
N MET A 60 1.11 -0.84 11.15
CA MET A 60 0.10 -0.79 12.22
C MET A 60 -1.31 -1.24 11.76
N ILE A 61 -1.35 -2.20 10.83
CA ILE A 61 -2.60 -2.69 10.24
C ILE A 61 -3.34 -3.57 11.24
N ALA A 62 -4.56 -3.21 11.60
CA ALA A 62 -5.42 -3.95 12.49
C ALA A 62 -6.27 -4.99 11.74
N GLY A 63 -6.72 -4.68 10.54
CA GLY A 63 -7.58 -5.55 9.75
C GLY A 63 -7.63 -5.13 8.29
N TYR A 64 -8.46 -5.82 7.51
CA TYR A 64 -8.64 -5.51 6.08
C TYR A 64 -9.12 -4.09 5.85
N GLU A 65 -9.96 -3.57 6.74
CA GLU A 65 -10.50 -2.20 6.64
C GLU A 65 -9.42 -1.14 6.74
N ASP A 66 -8.41 -1.35 7.58
CA ASP A 66 -7.27 -0.43 7.67
C ASP A 66 -6.50 -0.36 6.36
N VAL A 67 -6.35 -1.51 5.67
CA VAL A 67 -5.69 -1.53 4.36
C VAL A 67 -6.55 -0.80 3.33
N ILE A 68 -7.85 -1.10 3.28
CA ILE A 68 -8.78 -0.50 2.33
C ILE A 68 -8.88 1.02 2.53
N SER A 69 -8.96 1.46 3.77
CA SER A 69 -9.16 2.88 4.11
C SER A 69 -7.89 3.73 4.01
N ASN A 70 -6.72 3.14 4.31
CA ASN A 70 -5.47 3.89 4.48
C ASN A 70 -4.44 3.66 3.37
N TYR A 71 -4.68 2.68 2.48
CA TYR A 71 -3.71 2.32 1.45
C TYR A 71 -4.35 2.20 0.07
N ASN A 72 -3.66 2.76 -0.92
CA ASN A 72 -3.91 2.46 -2.32
C ASN A 72 -3.15 1.18 -2.69
N LEU A 73 -3.85 0.04 -2.73
CA LEU A 73 -3.25 -1.25 -3.07
C LEU A 73 -2.90 -1.31 -4.56
N ARG A 74 -1.69 -1.75 -4.85
CA ARG A 74 -1.20 -2.04 -6.21
C ARG A 74 -0.57 -3.42 -6.25
N ILE A 75 -0.66 -4.07 -7.40
CA ILE A 75 0.11 -5.27 -7.73
C ILE A 75 0.97 -4.94 -8.93
N ASP A 76 2.29 -5.12 -8.79
CA ASP A 76 3.29 -4.78 -9.82
C ASP A 76 3.10 -3.36 -10.40
N ASN A 77 2.90 -2.37 -9.51
CA ASN A 77 2.58 -0.98 -9.80
C ASN A 77 1.21 -0.73 -10.48
N CYS A 78 0.35 -1.73 -10.62
CA CYS A 78 -0.98 -1.59 -11.19
C CYS A 78 -2.02 -1.44 -10.07
N PRO A 79 -2.81 -0.37 -10.03
CA PRO A 79 -3.84 -0.18 -9.01
C PRO A 79 -4.85 -1.32 -9.04
N MET A 80 -5.20 -1.82 -7.87
CA MET A 80 -6.21 -2.86 -7.74
C MET A 80 -7.59 -2.23 -7.65
N ASN A 81 -8.48 -2.68 -8.53
CA ASN A 81 -9.90 -2.32 -8.52
C ASN A 81 -10.70 -3.58 -8.31
N GLY A 82 -10.66 -4.14 -7.12
CA GLY A 82 -11.35 -5.38 -6.82
C GLY A 82 -11.66 -5.48 -5.34
N ASP A 83 -12.16 -6.63 -4.92
CA ASP A 83 -12.30 -6.90 -3.50
C ASP A 83 -10.91 -7.04 -2.88
N THR A 84 -10.47 -5.95 -2.25
CA THR A 84 -9.16 -5.88 -1.61
C THR A 84 -9.00 -6.93 -0.52
N ARG A 85 -10.07 -7.27 0.22
CA ARG A 85 -10.04 -8.31 1.23
C ARG A 85 -9.70 -9.66 0.62
N LEU A 86 -10.34 -9.99 -0.48
CA LEU A 86 -10.12 -11.23 -1.19
C LEU A 86 -8.65 -11.33 -1.65
N ILE A 87 -8.14 -10.29 -2.27
CA ILE A 87 -6.75 -10.23 -2.73
C ILE A 87 -5.77 -10.40 -1.56
N LEU A 88 -5.98 -9.68 -0.47
CA LEU A 88 -5.11 -9.74 0.71
C LEU A 88 -5.10 -11.12 1.38
N SER A 89 -6.23 -11.84 1.33
CA SER A 89 -6.34 -13.18 1.90
C SER A 89 -5.76 -14.28 1.02
N GLN A 90 -5.76 -14.06 -0.29
CA GLN A 90 -5.39 -15.09 -1.28
C GLN A 90 -3.90 -15.13 -1.61
N MET A 91 -3.23 -13.97 -1.65
CA MET A 91 -1.80 -13.91 -1.91
C MET A 91 -1.01 -14.52 -0.77
N LYS A 92 -0.05 -15.38 -1.10
CA LYS A 92 0.79 -16.07 -0.12
C LYS A 92 2.21 -15.54 -0.11
N ALA A 93 2.86 -15.64 1.05
CA ALA A 93 4.25 -15.18 1.24
C ALA A 93 5.21 -15.73 0.18
N LYS A 94 5.07 -17.01 -0.21
CA LYS A 94 5.90 -17.65 -1.22
C LYS A 94 5.75 -17.05 -2.62
N ASP A 95 4.60 -16.46 -2.91
CA ASP A 95 4.28 -15.89 -4.23
C ASP A 95 4.61 -14.38 -4.31
N ILE A 96 5.11 -13.80 -3.20
CA ILE A 96 5.46 -12.38 -3.12
C ILE A 96 6.98 -12.21 -3.20
N ALA A 97 7.45 -11.43 -4.15
CA ALA A 97 8.86 -11.08 -4.27
C ALA A 97 9.27 -9.98 -3.27
N LYS A 98 8.48 -8.93 -3.19
CA LYS A 98 8.68 -7.81 -2.27
C LYS A 98 7.40 -6.99 -2.10
N ILE A 99 7.30 -6.28 -1.00
CA ILE A 99 6.25 -5.30 -0.70
C ILE A 99 6.91 -3.93 -0.64
N GLN A 100 6.32 -2.94 -1.29
CA GLN A 100 6.77 -1.55 -1.24
C GLN A 100 5.70 -0.71 -0.54
N VAL A 101 6.08 -0.05 0.54
CA VAL A 101 5.24 0.88 1.28
C VAL A 101 5.72 2.28 0.96
N CYS A 102 4.96 3.03 0.19
CA CYS A 102 5.27 4.40 -0.16
C CYS A 102 4.47 5.33 0.77
N ASP A 103 5.11 5.85 1.81
CA ASP A 103 4.55 6.86 2.71
C ASP A 103 4.59 8.24 2.10
N ASN A 104 5.66 8.45 1.38
CA ASN A 104 5.92 9.65 0.63
C ASN A 104 6.02 9.22 -0.81
N THR A 105 5.10 9.63 -1.58
CA THR A 105 5.11 9.36 -3.00
C THR A 105 6.20 10.15 -3.66
N GLY A 106 7.37 10.10 -3.33
CA GLY A 106 8.50 10.74 -3.96
C GLY A 106 8.20 11.46 -5.29
N VAL A 107 9.16 12.01 -5.88
CA VAL A 107 8.98 12.74 -7.13
C VAL A 107 8.37 11.90 -8.26
N ALA A 108 8.65 10.58 -8.28
CA ALA A 108 8.23 9.68 -9.37
C ALA A 108 6.77 9.19 -9.31
N LYS A 109 6.10 9.37 -8.19
CA LYS A 109 4.72 8.92 -8.06
C LYS A 109 3.89 10.08 -7.54
N GLY A 110 3.17 10.75 -8.42
CA GLY A 110 2.12 11.67 -8.03
C GLY A 110 1.12 10.94 -7.14
N THR A 111 0.83 11.46 -5.97
CA THR A 111 -0.28 10.99 -5.16
C THR A 111 -1.48 11.81 -5.45
N ILE A 112 -2.49 11.17 -5.94
CA ILE A 112 -3.84 11.65 -5.81
C ILE A 112 -4.34 11.09 -4.47
N GLY A 113 -4.54 11.96 -3.50
CA GLY A 113 -5.09 11.62 -2.18
C GLY A 113 -4.06 11.38 -1.07
N THR A 114 -4.58 11.27 0.16
CA THR A 114 -3.83 11.15 1.41
C THR A 114 -3.32 9.74 1.70
N ASN A 115 -3.79 8.73 0.96
CA ASN A 115 -3.54 7.33 1.26
C ASN A 115 -2.14 6.89 0.86
N ARG A 116 -1.50 6.13 1.75
CA ARG A 116 -0.22 5.46 1.47
C ARG A 116 -0.39 4.48 0.29
N VAL A 117 0.64 4.29 -0.51
CA VAL A 117 0.62 3.28 -1.58
C VAL A 117 1.28 2.01 -1.08
N LEU A 118 0.56 0.90 -1.18
CA LEU A 118 1.04 -0.45 -0.90
C LEU A 118 1.16 -1.21 -2.21
N ASP A 119 2.39 -1.40 -2.70
CA ASP A 119 2.66 -2.06 -3.98
C ASP A 119 3.28 -3.44 -3.75
N ILE A 120 2.55 -4.49 -4.15
CA ILE A 120 2.93 -5.89 -3.99
C ILE A 120 3.55 -6.37 -5.29
N ASN A 121 4.83 -6.70 -5.26
CA ASN A 121 5.48 -7.32 -6.40
C ASN A 121 5.40 -8.85 -6.31
N MET A 122 4.80 -9.45 -7.31
CA MET A 122 4.60 -10.90 -7.38
C MET A 122 5.86 -11.63 -7.82
N LYS A 123 6.00 -12.86 -7.35
CA LYS A 123 6.96 -13.83 -7.83
C LYS A 123 6.23 -14.81 -8.75
N MET A 124 6.51 -14.71 -10.04
CA MET A 124 5.88 -15.61 -11.01
C MET A 124 6.45 -17.01 -10.92
N PRO A 125 5.61 -18.05 -10.89
CA PRO A 125 6.06 -19.44 -10.91
C PRO A 125 6.51 -19.87 -12.31
N ASP A 126 7.36 -20.90 -12.41
CA ASP A 126 7.81 -21.48 -13.68
C ASP A 126 6.78 -22.41 -14.35
N ALA A 127 5.62 -22.58 -13.74
CA ALA A 127 4.52 -23.41 -14.23
C ALA A 127 3.18 -22.81 -13.83
N LEU A 128 2.11 -23.29 -14.47
CA LEU A 128 0.75 -22.90 -14.08
C LEU A 128 0.48 -23.34 -12.64
N LYS A 129 0.11 -22.38 -11.81
CA LYS A 129 -0.37 -22.57 -10.44
C LYS A 129 -1.65 -21.78 -10.25
N GLY A 130 -2.49 -22.23 -9.33
CA GLY A 130 -3.68 -21.50 -9.04
C GLY A 130 -4.40 -22.05 -7.81
N PHE A 131 -5.53 -21.43 -7.52
CA PHE A 131 -6.43 -21.89 -6.49
C PHE A 131 -7.87 -21.52 -6.81
N VAL A 132 -8.77 -22.26 -6.20
CA VAL A 132 -10.19 -21.94 -6.14
C VAL A 132 -10.56 -21.82 -4.66
N GLU A 133 -11.34 -20.81 -4.32
CA GLU A 133 -11.74 -20.53 -2.95
C GLU A 133 -13.25 -20.31 -2.85
N ALA A 134 -13.83 -20.82 -1.81
CA ALA A 134 -15.17 -20.48 -1.37
C ALA A 134 -15.09 -19.94 0.07
N GLN A 135 -15.76 -18.82 0.32
CA GLN A 135 -15.83 -18.16 1.62
C GLN A 135 -17.30 -17.86 1.94
N GLY A 136 -17.67 -18.08 3.19
CA GLY A 136 -18.91 -17.61 3.77
C GLY A 136 -18.63 -16.61 4.88
N ASP A 137 -19.25 -15.43 4.80
CA ASP A 137 -19.19 -14.40 5.81
C ASP A 137 -20.49 -14.43 6.62
N PHE A 138 -20.36 -14.63 7.93
CA PHE A 138 -21.48 -14.79 8.85
C PHE A 138 -21.48 -13.60 9.83
N GLY A 139 -22.38 -12.65 9.63
CA GLY A 139 -22.59 -11.49 10.47
C GLY A 139 -24.05 -11.12 10.55
N LYS A 140 -24.40 -9.85 10.50
CA LYS A 140 -25.81 -9.39 10.40
C LYS A 140 -26.49 -9.90 9.12
N LYS A 141 -25.71 -10.14 8.07
CA LYS A 141 -26.12 -10.75 6.81
C LYS A 141 -25.15 -11.87 6.47
N VAL A 142 -25.63 -12.87 5.76
CA VAL A 142 -24.79 -13.95 5.23
C VAL A 142 -24.38 -13.57 3.81
N GLU A 143 -23.09 -13.59 3.56
CA GLU A 143 -22.51 -13.32 2.24
C GLU A 143 -21.73 -14.54 1.77
N GLY A 144 -21.78 -14.81 0.48
CA GLY A 144 -21.02 -15.88 -0.17
C GLY A 144 -20.04 -15.29 -1.19
N ILE A 145 -18.80 -15.77 -1.17
CA ILE A 145 -17.77 -15.37 -2.13
C ILE A 145 -17.20 -16.61 -2.78
N GLY A 146 -17.14 -16.61 -4.11
CA GLY A 146 -16.39 -17.58 -4.90
C GLY A 146 -15.29 -16.89 -5.67
N SER A 147 -14.09 -17.47 -5.70
CA SER A 147 -12.99 -16.90 -6.45
C SER A 147 -12.10 -17.94 -7.08
N ALA A 148 -11.44 -17.55 -8.17
CA ALA A 148 -10.42 -18.33 -8.84
C ALA A 148 -9.24 -17.45 -9.20
N ASN A 149 -8.04 -17.97 -9.02
CA ASN A 149 -6.78 -17.31 -9.37
C ASN A 149 -5.90 -18.25 -10.16
N ALA A 150 -5.20 -17.71 -11.15
CA ALA A 150 -4.19 -18.43 -11.93
C ALA A 150 -2.95 -17.56 -12.12
N LEU A 151 -1.80 -18.17 -11.94
CA LEU A 151 -0.48 -17.59 -12.19
C LEU A 151 0.29 -18.52 -13.14
N TYR A 152 0.88 -17.94 -14.15
CA TYR A 152 1.74 -18.64 -15.08
C TYR A 152 2.98 -17.78 -15.37
N GLY A 153 4.15 -18.38 -15.35
CA GLY A 153 5.40 -17.73 -15.72
C GLY A 153 6.19 -18.57 -16.71
N SER A 154 6.85 -17.89 -17.61
CA SER A 154 7.84 -18.44 -18.53
C SER A 154 8.97 -17.43 -18.75
N ASN A 155 10.00 -17.80 -19.53
CA ASN A 155 11.09 -16.88 -19.84
C ASN A 155 10.60 -15.61 -20.56
N SER A 156 9.54 -15.72 -21.37
CA SER A 156 9.03 -14.62 -22.20
C SER A 156 7.75 -14.01 -21.69
N THR A 157 6.94 -14.73 -20.91
CA THR A 157 5.60 -14.28 -20.54
C THR A 157 5.25 -14.65 -19.11
N ASP A 158 4.76 -13.66 -18.35
CA ASP A 158 4.11 -13.88 -17.07
C ASP A 158 2.62 -13.49 -17.19
N LEU A 159 1.76 -14.30 -16.60
CA LEU A 159 0.32 -14.07 -16.58
C LEU A 159 -0.21 -14.22 -15.15
N TYR A 160 -0.98 -13.24 -14.73
CA TYR A 160 -1.80 -13.30 -13.54
C TYR A 160 -3.26 -13.05 -13.95
N ALA A 161 -4.14 -13.94 -13.54
CA ALA A 161 -5.58 -13.81 -13.75
C ALA A 161 -6.30 -14.06 -12.42
N ASN A 162 -7.24 -13.21 -12.08
CA ASN A 162 -8.11 -13.38 -10.92
C ASN A 162 -9.55 -13.06 -11.33
N ALA A 163 -10.48 -13.91 -10.95
CA ALA A 163 -11.90 -13.68 -11.08
C ALA A 163 -12.57 -13.98 -9.73
N SER A 164 -13.49 -13.13 -9.30
CA SER A 164 -14.27 -13.37 -8.11
C SER A 164 -15.71 -12.89 -8.27
N TYR A 165 -16.59 -13.55 -7.56
CA TYR A 165 -18.01 -13.26 -7.47
C TYR A 165 -18.41 -13.25 -6.01
N ARG A 166 -19.09 -12.19 -5.59
CA ARG A 166 -19.69 -12.05 -4.27
C ARG A 166 -21.19 -11.91 -4.40
N HIS A 167 -21.91 -12.64 -3.59
CA HIS A 167 -23.35 -12.53 -3.42
C HIS A 167 -23.67 -11.97 -2.04
N ASN A 168 -24.31 -10.78 -2.03
CA ASN A 168 -24.85 -10.13 -0.84
C ASN A 168 -26.23 -9.52 -1.19
N ASP A 169 -26.61 -8.34 -0.70
CA ASP A 169 -27.80 -7.60 -1.15
C ASP A 169 -27.76 -7.20 -2.65
N GLY A 170 -26.67 -7.45 -3.33
CA GLY A 170 -26.44 -7.32 -4.76
C GLY A 170 -25.38 -8.32 -5.22
N ASN A 171 -25.07 -8.30 -6.49
CA ASN A 171 -24.03 -9.15 -7.06
C ASN A 171 -22.80 -8.31 -7.37
N GLU A 172 -21.63 -8.76 -6.93
CA GLU A 172 -20.36 -8.14 -7.26
C GLU A 172 -19.51 -9.10 -8.08
N GLU A 173 -18.99 -8.60 -9.19
CA GLU A 173 -18.11 -9.36 -10.07
C GLU A 173 -16.80 -8.60 -10.24
N TYR A 174 -15.69 -9.31 -10.13
CA TYR A 174 -14.35 -8.77 -10.34
C TYR A 174 -13.58 -9.64 -11.32
N LEU A 175 -12.90 -8.99 -12.25
CA LEU A 175 -11.94 -9.61 -13.14
C LEU A 175 -10.68 -8.78 -13.16
N THR A 176 -9.54 -9.43 -12.98
CA THR A 176 -8.21 -8.82 -13.13
C THR A 176 -7.36 -9.70 -14.02
N LEU A 177 -6.74 -9.10 -15.03
CA LEU A 177 -5.76 -9.74 -15.91
C LEU A 177 -4.51 -8.87 -15.91
N HIS A 178 -3.38 -9.48 -15.66
CA HIS A 178 -2.08 -8.84 -15.76
C HIS A 178 -1.16 -9.74 -16.56
N MET A 179 -0.50 -9.19 -17.56
CA MET A 179 0.42 -9.92 -18.43
C MET A 179 1.70 -9.10 -18.64
N THR A 180 2.83 -9.75 -18.46
CA THR A 180 4.15 -9.21 -18.81
C THR A 180 4.71 -10.03 -19.96
N ASN A 181 5.04 -9.38 -21.06
CA ASN A 181 5.77 -9.97 -22.18
C ASN A 181 7.17 -9.39 -22.22
N ARG A 182 8.18 -10.27 -22.25
CA ARG A 182 9.58 -9.95 -22.48
C ARG A 182 9.91 -10.32 -23.90
N PHE A 183 10.05 -9.32 -24.77
CA PHE A 183 10.39 -9.55 -26.19
C PHE A 183 11.86 -9.93 -26.33
N ASP A 184 12.70 -9.33 -25.50
CA ASP A 184 14.12 -9.60 -25.35
C ASP A 184 14.63 -9.07 -24.00
N ASP A 185 15.94 -9.09 -23.76
CA ASP A 185 16.57 -8.64 -22.51
C ASP A 185 16.41 -7.11 -22.26
N ARG A 186 16.05 -6.36 -23.29
CA ARG A 186 15.94 -4.89 -23.24
C ARG A 186 14.51 -4.38 -23.34
N ASN A 187 13.59 -5.21 -23.86
CA ASN A 187 12.22 -4.80 -24.17
C ASN A 187 11.19 -5.63 -23.44
N ARG A 188 10.34 -4.97 -22.66
CA ARG A 188 9.23 -5.64 -21.97
C ARG A 188 7.96 -4.78 -22.00
N LEU A 189 6.83 -5.43 -22.14
CA LEU A 189 5.50 -4.82 -22.13
C LEU A 189 4.67 -5.44 -21.01
N LEU A 190 4.20 -4.63 -20.10
CA LEU A 190 3.22 -5.01 -19.09
C LEU A 190 1.85 -4.47 -19.51
N THR A 191 0.87 -5.35 -19.59
CA THR A 191 -0.52 -4.98 -19.81
C THR A 191 -1.35 -5.37 -18.60
N TYR A 192 -2.25 -4.50 -18.25
CA TYR A 192 -3.12 -4.66 -17.09
C TYR A 192 -4.56 -4.32 -17.48
N PHE A 193 -5.48 -5.18 -17.10
CA PHE A 193 -6.91 -4.97 -17.27
C PHE A 193 -7.65 -5.37 -15.99
N THR A 194 -8.59 -4.55 -15.56
CA THR A 194 -9.50 -4.91 -14.48
C THR A 194 -10.90 -4.41 -14.77
N GLN A 195 -11.87 -5.21 -14.37
CA GLN A 195 -13.29 -4.88 -14.43
C GLN A 195 -13.92 -5.18 -13.09
N GLN A 196 -14.75 -4.27 -12.62
CA GLN A 196 -15.63 -4.44 -11.48
C GLN A 196 -17.06 -4.13 -11.93
N TYR A 197 -17.98 -4.99 -11.56
CA TYR A 197 -19.41 -4.77 -11.70
C TYR A 197 -20.07 -4.97 -10.34
N LEU A 198 -20.90 -4.03 -9.94
CA LEU A 198 -21.68 -4.11 -8.71
C LEU A 198 -23.15 -3.83 -9.07
N GLY A 199 -23.99 -4.86 -8.93
CA GLY A 199 -25.44 -4.75 -9.10
C GLY A 199 -26.10 -4.64 -7.74
N GLN A 200 -26.58 -3.45 -7.38
CA GLN A 200 -27.35 -3.21 -6.17
C GLN A 200 -28.82 -2.86 -6.51
N PRO A 201 -29.77 -3.05 -5.57
CA PRO A 201 -31.15 -2.61 -5.79
C PRO A 201 -31.28 -1.13 -6.13
N SER A 202 -30.36 -0.29 -5.62
CA SER A 202 -30.29 1.15 -5.87
C SER A 202 -29.69 1.53 -7.22
N GLY A 203 -29.06 0.59 -7.93
CA GLY A 203 -28.44 0.87 -9.24
C GLY A 203 -27.23 0.00 -9.54
N LYS A 204 -26.63 0.25 -10.70
CA LYS A 204 -25.47 -0.49 -11.21
C LYS A 204 -24.23 0.37 -11.16
N LEU A 205 -23.13 -0.19 -10.63
CA LEU A 205 -21.81 0.40 -10.71
C LEU A 205 -20.94 -0.43 -11.66
N ARG A 206 -20.24 0.23 -12.55
CA ARG A 206 -19.25 -0.39 -13.44
C ARG A 206 -17.95 0.40 -13.40
N LYS A 207 -16.87 -0.29 -13.18
CA LYS A 207 -15.51 0.27 -13.24
C LYS A 207 -14.65 -0.62 -14.14
N VAL A 208 -14.00 -0.01 -15.12
CA VAL A 208 -13.10 -0.69 -16.06
C VAL A 208 -11.82 0.11 -16.13
N MET A 209 -10.69 -0.55 -16.07
CA MET A 209 -9.39 0.08 -16.24
C MET A 209 -8.48 -0.81 -17.10
N GLY A 210 -7.78 -0.18 -18.04
CA GLY A 210 -6.73 -0.79 -18.81
C GLY A 210 -5.48 0.08 -18.79
N ARG A 211 -4.30 -0.55 -18.69
CA ARG A 211 -2.99 0.10 -18.80
C ARG A 211 -2.03 -0.76 -19.60
N ALA A 212 -1.17 -0.09 -20.35
CA ALA A 212 -0.01 -0.68 -20.98
C ALA A 212 1.24 0.10 -20.52
N ARG A 213 2.32 -0.63 -20.18
CA ARG A 213 3.59 -0.07 -19.71
C ARG A 213 4.69 -0.71 -20.53
N TYR A 214 5.35 0.07 -21.36
CA TYR A 214 6.49 -0.38 -22.15
C TYR A 214 7.79 0.09 -21.52
N PHE A 215 8.75 -0.81 -21.38
CA PHE A 215 10.08 -0.55 -20.87
C PHE A 215 11.10 -0.86 -21.97
N HIS A 216 12.02 0.06 -22.18
CA HIS A 216 13.17 -0.12 -23.07
C HIS A 216 14.46 0.24 -22.36
N THR A 217 15.40 -0.71 -22.32
CA THR A 217 16.75 -0.50 -21.77
C THR A 217 17.73 -0.21 -22.91
N PHE A 218 18.26 1.00 -22.99
CA PHE A 218 19.13 1.45 -24.09
C PHE A 218 20.53 0.84 -24.05
N ASN A 219 21.05 0.58 -22.85
CA ASN A 219 22.43 0.17 -22.67
C ASN A 219 22.63 -0.67 -21.40
N ASP A 220 23.80 -1.29 -21.28
CA ASP A 220 24.18 -2.15 -20.16
C ASP A 220 24.48 -1.36 -18.85
N LEU A 221 24.52 -0.03 -18.93
CA LEU A 221 24.59 0.83 -17.74
C LEU A 221 23.24 0.95 -17.03
N GLY A 222 22.15 0.59 -17.70
CA GLY A 222 20.79 0.58 -17.15
C GLY A 222 20.01 1.86 -17.42
N THR A 223 20.30 2.59 -18.52
CA THR A 223 19.42 3.66 -18.98
C THR A 223 18.11 3.05 -19.47
N GLU A 224 17.00 3.37 -18.81
CA GLU A 224 15.68 2.78 -19.09
C GLU A 224 14.66 3.89 -19.41
N LEU A 225 13.91 3.71 -20.48
CA LEU A 225 12.73 4.50 -20.82
C LEU A 225 11.48 3.70 -20.45
N LEU A 226 10.59 4.34 -19.71
CA LEU A 226 9.24 3.84 -19.40
C LEU A 226 8.22 4.71 -20.12
N ILE A 227 7.32 4.06 -20.88
CA ILE A 227 6.15 4.68 -21.48
C ILE A 227 4.91 3.99 -20.93
N VAL A 228 3.96 4.74 -20.40
CA VAL A 228 2.69 4.22 -19.89
C VAL A 228 1.55 4.93 -20.63
N GLY A 229 0.60 4.15 -21.10
CA GLY A 229 -0.71 4.63 -21.53
C GLY A 229 -1.80 3.90 -20.77
N GLY A 230 -2.85 4.59 -20.39
CA GLY A 230 -3.94 3.98 -19.66
C GLY A 230 -5.26 4.70 -19.81
N TYR A 231 -6.33 3.98 -19.51
CA TYR A 231 -7.68 4.49 -19.52
C TYR A 231 -8.48 3.87 -18.38
N GLN A 232 -9.19 4.70 -17.62
CA GLN A 232 -10.14 4.25 -16.60
C GLN A 232 -11.52 4.80 -16.90
N TYR A 233 -12.51 3.96 -16.77
CA TYR A 233 -13.92 4.29 -16.85
C TYR A 233 -14.62 3.88 -15.58
N TYR A 234 -15.41 4.78 -15.01
CA TYR A 234 -16.27 4.56 -13.87
C TYR A 234 -17.69 5.05 -14.19
N SER A 235 -18.71 4.31 -13.81
CA SER A 235 -20.09 4.73 -13.95
C SER A 235 -20.93 4.10 -12.85
N ASP A 236 -21.62 4.92 -12.09
CA ASP A 236 -22.67 4.53 -11.15
C ASP A 236 -24.04 5.10 -11.56
N TRP A 237 -24.99 5.11 -10.64
CA TRP A 237 -26.33 5.66 -10.88
C TRP A 237 -26.34 7.17 -11.06
N SER A 238 -25.39 7.89 -10.46
CA SER A 238 -25.34 9.37 -10.43
C SER A 238 -24.30 9.95 -11.39
N TYR A 239 -23.13 9.31 -11.51
CA TYR A 239 -22.00 9.86 -12.22
C TYR A 239 -21.40 8.91 -13.25
N SER A 240 -20.72 9.48 -14.22
CA SER A 240 -19.75 8.78 -15.06
C SER A 240 -18.43 9.55 -15.06
N LYS A 241 -17.32 8.83 -14.92
CA LYS A 241 -15.95 9.37 -14.93
C LYS A 241 -15.13 8.65 -16.00
N LYS A 242 -14.33 9.41 -16.73
CA LYS A 242 -13.37 8.91 -17.73
C LYS A 242 -12.02 9.52 -17.44
N LEU A 243 -10.98 8.70 -17.39
CA LEU A 243 -9.63 9.12 -17.02
C LEU A 243 -8.59 8.48 -17.96
N PRO A 244 -8.32 9.03 -19.14
CA PRO A 244 -7.09 8.74 -19.86
C PRO A 244 -5.88 9.27 -19.09
N LEU A 245 -4.76 8.53 -19.13
CA LEU A 245 -3.52 8.90 -18.49
C LEU A 245 -2.30 8.47 -19.31
N TYR A 246 -1.20 9.18 -19.12
CA TYR A 246 0.09 8.82 -19.68
C TYR A 246 1.24 9.11 -18.71
N ILE A 247 2.35 8.37 -18.87
CA ILE A 247 3.63 8.64 -18.19
C ILE A 247 4.74 8.39 -19.21
N VAL A 248 5.72 9.28 -19.25
CA VAL A 248 7.00 9.06 -19.94
C VAL A 248 8.10 9.36 -18.93
N GLU A 249 8.96 8.38 -18.66
CA GLU A 249 10.02 8.49 -17.65
C GLU A 249 11.32 7.93 -18.19
N LEU A 250 12.40 8.67 -18.01
CA LEU A 250 13.76 8.25 -18.31
C LEU A 250 14.55 8.11 -16.99
N ASN A 251 15.03 6.91 -16.73
CA ASN A 251 15.98 6.61 -15.66
C ASN A 251 17.35 6.38 -16.26
N THR A 252 18.35 7.13 -15.87
CA THR A 252 19.70 7.00 -16.44
C THR A 252 20.79 7.19 -15.38
N PRO A 253 21.80 6.31 -15.34
CA PRO A 253 23.05 6.60 -14.65
C PRO A 253 23.77 7.76 -15.34
N LEU A 254 24.28 8.73 -14.57
CA LEU A 254 25.05 9.85 -15.05
C LEU A 254 26.53 9.62 -14.73
N PHE A 255 27.40 9.57 -15.76
CA PHE A 255 28.86 9.44 -15.66
C PHE A 255 29.33 8.18 -14.95
N THR A 256 28.66 7.73 -13.89
CA THR A 256 28.95 6.51 -13.12
C THR A 256 27.67 5.84 -12.67
N LYS A 257 27.73 4.53 -12.34
CA LYS A 257 26.59 3.80 -11.73
C LYS A 257 26.20 4.35 -10.32
N ARG A 258 27.00 5.26 -9.76
CA ARG A 258 26.75 5.85 -8.43
C ARG A 258 25.79 7.02 -8.47
N LEU A 259 25.79 7.79 -9.55
CA LEU A 259 24.89 8.92 -9.73
C LEU A 259 23.83 8.56 -10.77
N SER A 260 22.58 8.59 -10.41
CA SER A 260 21.44 8.37 -11.32
C SER A 260 20.52 9.58 -11.35
N MET A 261 19.92 9.77 -12.49
CA MET A 261 18.90 10.80 -12.74
C MET A 261 17.62 10.10 -13.19
N MET A 262 16.50 10.55 -12.67
CA MET A 262 15.16 10.21 -13.14
C MET A 262 14.49 11.50 -13.59
N LEU A 263 14.03 11.53 -14.83
CA LEU A 263 13.27 12.64 -15.42
C LEU A 263 11.99 12.07 -15.98
N GLY A 264 10.86 12.71 -15.71
CA GLY A 264 9.59 12.23 -16.27
C GLY A 264 8.53 13.30 -16.41
N VAL A 265 7.53 12.94 -17.22
CA VAL A 265 6.29 13.70 -17.41
C VAL A 265 5.14 12.72 -17.19
N GLU A 266 4.16 13.12 -16.40
CA GLU A 266 2.93 12.37 -16.17
C GLU A 266 1.75 13.30 -16.41
N GLY A 267 0.69 12.78 -17.01
CA GLY A 267 -0.54 13.56 -17.17
C GLY A 267 -1.78 12.69 -17.16
N ASP A 268 -2.87 13.29 -16.73
CA ASP A 268 -4.19 12.69 -16.79
C ASP A 268 -5.27 13.74 -17.13
N PHE A 269 -6.39 13.24 -17.62
CA PHE A 269 -7.54 14.07 -17.97
C PHE A 269 -8.82 13.45 -17.41
N LEU A 270 -9.24 13.92 -16.21
CA LEU A 270 -10.46 13.46 -15.57
C LEU A 270 -11.68 14.21 -16.12
N MET A 271 -12.58 13.49 -16.78
CA MET A 271 -13.90 13.97 -17.20
C MET A 271 -14.96 13.36 -16.28
N THR A 272 -15.68 14.18 -15.55
CA THR A 272 -16.81 13.76 -14.71
C THR A 272 -18.10 14.37 -15.23
N ARG A 273 -19.15 13.58 -15.34
CA ARG A 273 -20.49 14.01 -15.74
C ARG A 273 -21.54 13.44 -14.82
N GLN A 274 -22.44 14.26 -14.32
CA GLN A 274 -23.64 13.83 -13.64
C GLN A 274 -24.71 13.40 -14.64
N LYS A 275 -25.39 12.26 -14.40
CA LYS A 275 -26.32 11.68 -15.39
C LYS A 275 -27.65 12.40 -15.46
N ASN A 276 -28.11 12.95 -14.36
CA ASN A 276 -29.46 13.52 -14.21
C ASN A 276 -29.44 15.04 -13.95
N ALA A 277 -28.32 15.71 -14.21
CA ALA A 277 -28.20 17.16 -14.05
C ALA A 277 -27.27 17.75 -15.13
N ASP A 278 -27.40 19.06 -15.39
CA ASP A 278 -26.50 19.81 -16.27
C ASP A 278 -25.21 20.18 -15.52
N TRP A 279 -24.57 19.16 -14.92
CA TRP A 279 -23.30 19.32 -14.22
C TRP A 279 -22.21 18.45 -14.88
N SER A 280 -21.06 19.04 -15.10
CA SER A 280 -19.87 18.34 -15.59
C SER A 280 -18.60 19.03 -15.13
N SER A 281 -17.55 18.25 -14.91
CA SER A 281 -16.21 18.77 -14.60
C SER A 281 -15.16 18.08 -15.46
N ASN A 282 -14.18 18.87 -15.89
CA ASN A 282 -13.00 18.42 -16.59
C ASN A 282 -11.77 18.92 -15.83
N THR A 283 -10.92 18.00 -15.40
CA THR A 283 -9.66 18.30 -14.75
C THR A 283 -8.52 17.79 -15.62
N PHE A 284 -7.54 18.62 -15.87
CA PHE A 284 -6.32 18.28 -16.58
C PHE A 284 -5.13 18.49 -15.65
N ASN A 285 -4.42 17.42 -15.35
CA ASN A 285 -3.19 17.41 -14.58
C ASN A 285 -2.02 17.10 -15.51
N ASN A 286 -0.93 17.83 -15.36
CA ASN A 286 0.28 17.60 -16.10
C ASN A 286 1.48 17.91 -15.22
N ASP A 287 2.28 16.90 -14.95
CA ASP A 287 3.36 16.98 -14.00
C ASP A 287 4.69 16.75 -14.69
N VAL A 288 5.70 17.52 -14.28
CA VAL A 288 7.10 17.30 -14.67
C VAL A 288 7.92 17.06 -13.43
N TYR A 289 8.75 16.04 -13.45
CA TYR A 289 9.57 15.69 -12.28
C TYR A 289 11.01 15.35 -12.64
N LEU A 290 11.91 15.67 -11.70
CA LEU A 290 13.32 15.42 -11.81
C LEU A 290 13.84 14.96 -10.44
N GLN A 291 14.61 13.87 -10.40
CA GLN A 291 15.26 13.38 -9.19
C GLN A 291 16.69 12.94 -9.48
N PHE A 292 17.59 13.28 -8.58
CA PHE A 292 18.96 12.77 -8.56
C PHE A 292 19.16 11.87 -7.35
N THR A 293 19.87 10.76 -7.55
CA THR A 293 20.27 9.86 -6.46
C THR A 293 21.76 9.57 -6.58
N TYR A 294 22.52 9.85 -5.52
CA TYR A 294 23.93 9.53 -5.42
C TYR A 294 24.16 8.46 -4.37
N THR A 295 24.72 7.32 -4.77
CA THR A 295 24.90 6.14 -3.94
C THR A 295 26.38 5.86 -3.69
N LEU A 296 26.77 5.85 -2.43
CA LEU A 296 28.07 5.41 -1.91
C LEU A 296 27.88 4.08 -1.16
N PRO A 297 28.94 3.35 -0.80
CA PRO A 297 28.83 2.06 -0.11
C PRO A 297 27.95 2.09 1.16
N LYS A 298 28.03 3.18 1.92
CA LYS A 298 27.28 3.34 3.19
C LYS A 298 26.31 4.51 3.18
N TRP A 299 26.23 5.29 2.12
CA TRP A 299 25.42 6.50 2.06
C TRP A 299 24.62 6.56 0.76
N ARG A 300 23.39 7.03 0.86
CA ARG A 300 22.57 7.37 -0.30
C ARG A 300 21.99 8.77 -0.09
N PHE A 301 22.16 9.61 -1.08
CA PHE A 301 21.64 10.98 -1.11
C PHE A 301 20.62 11.06 -2.24
N THR A 302 19.46 11.58 -1.95
CA THR A 302 18.41 11.79 -2.97
C THR A 302 17.86 13.19 -2.84
N VAL A 303 17.71 13.87 -3.97
CA VAL A 303 17.03 15.15 -4.07
C VAL A 303 16.18 15.16 -5.32
N GLY A 304 14.96 15.67 -5.22
CA GLY A 304 14.06 15.74 -6.35
C GLY A 304 12.96 16.78 -6.17
N ASN A 305 12.37 17.17 -7.29
CA ASN A 305 11.20 18.02 -7.31
C ASN A 305 10.23 17.57 -8.41
N ARG A 306 8.94 17.76 -8.17
CA ARG A 306 7.85 17.55 -9.10
C ARG A 306 6.99 18.80 -9.12
N VAL A 307 6.83 19.38 -10.29
CA VAL A 307 5.94 20.52 -10.52
C VAL A 307 4.68 20.00 -11.18
N MET A 308 3.55 20.29 -10.57
CA MET A 308 2.22 19.88 -11.01
C MET A 308 1.48 21.09 -11.54
N PHE A 309 0.99 20.98 -12.77
CA PHE A 309 0.14 21.95 -13.43
C PHE A 309 -1.29 21.43 -13.43
N TYR A 310 -2.14 22.09 -12.68
CA TYR A 310 -3.53 21.74 -12.49
C TYR A 310 -4.42 22.72 -13.25
N HIS A 311 -5.34 22.19 -14.03
CA HIS A 311 -6.38 23.00 -14.70
C HIS A 311 -7.74 22.33 -14.54
N TYR A 312 -8.68 23.07 -13.95
CA TYR A 312 -10.02 22.60 -13.67
C TYR A 312 -11.06 23.48 -14.38
N LYS A 313 -12.05 22.84 -15.00
CA LYS A 313 -13.21 23.50 -15.62
C LYS A 313 -14.48 22.77 -15.17
N MET A 314 -15.35 23.48 -14.49
CA MET A 314 -16.66 22.99 -14.08
C MET A 314 -17.78 23.76 -14.81
N LYS A 315 -18.81 23.04 -15.21
CA LYS A 315 -20.08 23.60 -15.68
C LYS A 315 -21.17 23.14 -14.72
N ASP A 316 -21.93 24.08 -14.15
CA ASP A 316 -23.08 23.79 -13.30
C ASP A 316 -24.21 24.73 -13.66
N SER A 317 -25.36 24.19 -14.08
CA SER A 317 -26.59 24.93 -14.40
C SER A 317 -26.35 26.15 -15.34
N GLY A 318 -25.44 25.97 -16.31
CA GLY A 318 -25.07 27.02 -17.28
C GLY A 318 -23.92 27.93 -16.84
N ILE A 319 -23.50 27.89 -15.56
CA ILE A 319 -22.36 28.67 -15.04
C ILE A 319 -21.08 27.89 -15.30
N ILE A 320 -20.07 28.55 -15.83
CA ILE A 320 -18.74 27.94 -16.07
C ILE A 320 -17.73 28.57 -15.12
N GLN A 321 -17.13 27.71 -14.30
CA GLN A 321 -16.00 28.06 -13.43
C GLN A 321 -14.72 27.44 -14.00
N LYS A 322 -13.61 28.18 -13.93
CA LYS A 322 -12.28 27.72 -14.34
C LYS A 322 -11.29 28.08 -13.24
N HIS A 323 -10.40 27.17 -12.95
CA HIS A 323 -9.30 27.38 -12.03
C HIS A 323 -8.03 26.78 -12.62
N SER A 324 -6.89 27.41 -12.39
CA SER A 324 -5.57 26.91 -12.79
C SER A 324 -4.60 27.22 -11.68
N ASP A 325 -3.79 26.24 -11.34
CA ASP A 325 -2.81 26.38 -10.28
C ASP A 325 -1.54 25.60 -10.61
N THR A 326 -0.44 25.93 -9.91
CA THR A 326 0.84 25.26 -10.04
C THR A 326 1.33 24.93 -8.66
N ARG A 327 1.62 23.66 -8.41
CA ARG A 327 2.06 23.12 -7.12
C ARG A 327 3.39 22.38 -7.27
N ASP A 328 4.10 22.22 -6.16
CA ASP A 328 5.34 21.47 -6.14
C ASP A 328 5.39 20.44 -5.01
N ASN A 329 5.98 19.29 -5.31
CA ASN A 329 6.36 18.27 -4.34
C ASN A 329 7.88 18.13 -4.37
N ALA A 330 8.54 18.45 -3.28
CA ALA A 330 9.98 18.34 -3.16
C ALA A 330 10.38 17.27 -2.16
N ASN A 331 11.48 16.58 -2.42
CA ASN A 331 12.09 15.68 -1.46
C ASN A 331 13.61 15.87 -1.40
N ALA A 332 14.16 15.74 -0.21
CA ALA A 332 15.59 15.60 0.02
C ALA A 332 15.83 14.61 1.14
N CYS A 333 16.61 13.58 0.93
CA CYS A 333 16.92 12.64 1.98
C CYS A 333 18.35 12.12 1.94
N ILE A 334 18.83 11.74 3.12
CA ILE A 334 20.11 11.06 3.35
C ILE A 334 19.80 9.74 4.05
N ILE A 335 20.28 8.64 3.51
CA ILE A 335 20.19 7.32 4.13
C ILE A 335 21.60 6.84 4.43
N PHE A 336 21.88 6.56 5.70
CA PHE A 336 23.11 5.93 6.17
C PHE A 336 22.86 4.45 6.44
N VAL A 337 23.66 3.60 5.82
CA VAL A 337 23.59 2.13 5.91
C VAL A 337 24.93 1.65 6.45
N PRO A 338 25.14 1.66 7.79
CA PRO A 338 26.40 1.23 8.39
C PRO A 338 26.72 -0.24 8.05
N ASP A 339 25.70 -1.07 7.99
CA ASP A 339 25.76 -2.49 7.64
C ASP A 339 24.42 -2.97 7.02
N ASN A 340 24.35 -4.26 6.66
CA ASN A 340 23.16 -4.85 6.00
C ASN A 340 21.90 -4.92 6.88
N ARG A 341 21.98 -4.60 8.16
CA ARG A 341 20.88 -4.70 9.14
C ARG A 341 20.38 -3.36 9.60
N ASN A 342 21.25 -2.37 9.61
CA ASN A 342 20.99 -1.06 10.18
C ASN A 342 20.85 0.00 9.10
N GLN A 343 19.80 0.79 9.18
CA GLN A 343 19.59 1.93 8.28
C GLN A 343 19.05 3.11 9.06
N ILE A 344 19.59 4.29 8.79
CA ILE A 344 19.14 5.56 9.35
C ILE A 344 18.77 6.48 8.20
N LEU A 345 17.60 7.05 8.25
CA LEU A 345 17.08 8.00 7.25
C LEU A 345 16.84 9.35 7.92
N LEU A 346 17.38 10.40 7.31
CA LEU A 346 17.01 11.78 7.56
C LEU A 346 16.42 12.35 6.28
N GLY A 347 15.20 12.87 6.33
CA GLY A 347 14.50 13.35 5.15
C GLY A 347 13.68 14.60 5.39
N TYR A 348 13.55 15.40 4.34
CA TYR A 348 12.58 16.47 4.20
C TYR A 348 11.70 16.19 2.99
N TYR A 349 10.40 16.37 3.15
CA TYR A 349 9.40 16.11 2.14
C TYR A 349 8.38 17.22 2.15
N ARG A 350 8.15 17.85 0.99
CA ARG A 350 7.02 18.73 0.73
C ARG A 350 6.02 18.00 -0.13
N LYS A 351 4.77 18.00 0.28
CA LYS A 351 3.68 17.31 -0.39
C LYS A 351 2.50 18.23 -0.54
N PHE A 352 1.90 18.18 -1.69
CA PHE A 352 0.62 18.77 -1.96
C PHE A 352 -0.45 17.67 -2.06
N TYR A 353 -1.57 17.87 -1.38
CA TYR A 353 -2.72 16.99 -1.44
C TYR A 353 -3.81 17.68 -2.26
N GLU A 354 -4.19 17.04 -3.37
CA GLU A 354 -5.33 17.47 -4.15
C GLU A 354 -6.64 17.03 -3.46
N PRO A 355 -7.66 17.88 -3.46
CA PRO A 355 -8.98 17.47 -3.01
C PRO A 355 -9.55 16.42 -3.96
N SER A 356 -9.88 15.26 -3.46
CA SER A 356 -10.64 14.28 -4.23
C SER A 356 -12.08 14.77 -4.35
N ASP A 357 -12.52 14.99 -5.58
CA ASP A 357 -13.91 15.34 -5.93
C ASP A 357 -14.39 16.77 -5.53
N GLY A 358 -13.49 17.69 -5.24
CA GLY A 358 -13.83 19.10 -4.96
C GLY A 358 -14.47 19.35 -3.59
N LEU A 359 -14.36 18.39 -2.66
CA LEU A 359 -14.98 18.46 -1.33
C LEU A 359 -13.99 18.62 -0.18
N GLN A 360 -12.70 18.53 -0.43
CA GLN A 360 -11.66 18.78 0.58
C GLN A 360 -10.83 20.00 0.17
N GLU A 361 -10.42 20.79 1.15
CA GLU A 361 -9.52 21.90 0.94
C GLU A 361 -8.14 21.40 0.49
N GLU A 362 -7.53 22.11 -0.43
CA GLU A 362 -6.16 21.89 -0.88
C GLU A 362 -5.21 22.09 0.31
N GLN A 363 -4.24 21.21 0.49
CA GLN A 363 -3.36 21.27 1.66
C GLN A 363 -1.92 20.95 1.30
N THR A 364 -1.00 21.82 1.73
CA THR A 364 0.45 21.56 1.63
C THR A 364 0.97 21.10 2.98
N ILE A 365 1.73 20.01 2.98
CA ILE A 365 2.36 19.47 4.17
C ILE A 365 3.88 19.39 3.97
N ASN A 366 4.64 20.00 4.88
CA ASN A 366 6.09 19.83 4.98
C ASN A 366 6.40 18.86 6.12
N GLN A 367 7.14 17.80 5.84
CA GLN A 367 7.53 16.79 6.81
C GLN A 367 9.05 16.73 6.95
N MET A 368 9.55 16.83 8.19
CA MET A 368 10.90 16.46 8.57
C MET A 368 10.85 15.09 9.23
N LYS A 369 11.60 14.11 8.72
CA LYS A 369 11.57 12.72 9.17
C LYS A 369 12.95 12.23 9.56
N LEU A 370 13.06 11.66 10.76
CA LEU A 370 14.18 10.83 11.20
C LEU A 370 13.63 9.42 11.42
N ALA A 371 14.20 8.42 10.74
CA ALA A 371 13.77 7.04 10.91
C ALA A 371 14.99 6.12 11.07
N TYR A 372 14.80 5.05 11.81
CA TYR A 372 15.77 3.97 11.97
C TYR A 372 15.08 2.65 11.71
N ALA A 373 15.74 1.76 10.97
CA ALA A 373 15.31 0.40 10.77
C ALA A 373 16.45 -0.57 11.10
N TYR A 374 16.13 -1.58 11.88
CA TYR A 374 16.95 -2.75 12.13
C TYR A 374 16.22 -3.99 11.60
N GLY A 375 16.91 -4.84 10.84
CA GLY A 375 16.32 -6.05 10.28
C GLY A 375 17.27 -7.24 10.35
N LYS A 376 16.84 -8.28 11.08
CA LYS A 376 17.45 -9.61 11.12
C LYS A 376 16.34 -10.64 10.99
N GLN A 377 16.62 -11.87 10.50
CA GLN A 377 15.65 -12.93 10.21
C GLN A 377 14.53 -13.09 11.25
N LYS A 378 14.85 -12.99 12.54
CA LYS A 378 13.92 -13.19 13.66
C LYS A 378 13.46 -11.93 14.35
N LEU A 379 14.09 -10.79 14.04
CA LEU A 379 13.81 -9.53 14.71
C LEU A 379 13.91 -8.36 13.71
N THR A 380 12.85 -7.60 13.62
CA THR A 380 12.87 -6.29 12.95
C THR A 380 12.38 -5.24 13.93
N VAL A 381 13.03 -4.08 13.90
CA VAL A 381 12.63 -2.91 14.69
C VAL A 381 12.64 -1.70 13.77
N GLN A 382 11.62 -0.89 13.88
CA GLN A 382 11.55 0.41 13.19
C GLN A 382 11.18 1.49 14.19
N THR A 383 11.83 2.65 14.07
CA THR A 383 11.46 3.85 14.83
C THR A 383 11.37 5.03 13.90
N GLU A 384 10.47 5.94 14.19
CA GLU A 384 10.26 7.16 13.42
C GLU A 384 10.03 8.33 14.36
N ALA A 385 10.64 9.47 14.06
CA ALA A 385 10.30 10.77 14.59
C ALA A 385 10.06 11.71 13.41
N SER A 386 8.85 12.22 13.28
CA SER A 386 8.48 13.12 12.17
C SER A 386 7.82 14.37 12.72
N TYR A 387 8.18 15.52 12.19
CA TYR A 387 7.53 16.80 12.45
C TYR A 387 6.80 17.25 11.19
N TYR A 388 5.52 17.56 11.33
CA TYR A 388 4.65 17.97 10.24
C TYR A 388 4.26 19.43 10.40
N ILE A 389 4.53 20.22 9.37
CA ILE A 389 4.07 21.60 9.23
C ILE A 389 2.96 21.55 8.19
N VAL A 390 1.74 21.79 8.62
CA VAL A 390 0.53 21.73 7.80
C VAL A 390 0.10 23.14 7.48
N GLU A 391 -0.07 23.46 6.20
CA GLU A 391 -0.57 24.77 5.76
C GLU A 391 -2.03 24.91 6.18
N ASP A 392 -2.36 26.03 6.82
CA ASP A 392 -3.71 26.36 7.31
C ASP A 392 -4.30 25.40 8.37
N ASP A 393 -3.47 24.55 8.99
CA ASP A 393 -3.88 23.62 10.02
C ASP A 393 -2.82 23.51 11.14
N GLU A 394 -3.07 22.66 12.10
CA GLU A 394 -2.21 22.46 13.27
C GLU A 394 -0.99 21.60 12.96
N ASN A 395 0.18 22.12 13.31
CA ASN A 395 1.44 21.35 13.25
C ASN A 395 1.45 20.26 14.32
N PHE A 396 2.02 19.10 13.99
CA PHE A 396 2.12 18.00 14.94
C PHE A 396 3.43 17.21 14.79
N THR A 397 3.80 16.52 15.87
CA THR A 397 4.90 15.57 15.91
C THR A 397 4.36 14.15 15.98
N LYS A 398 4.87 13.25 15.14
CA LYS A 398 4.64 11.81 15.22
C LYS A 398 5.90 11.14 15.76
N LEU A 399 5.76 10.31 16.78
CA LEU A 399 6.78 9.38 17.26
C LEU A 399 6.24 7.97 17.12
N GLY A 400 6.96 7.11 16.42
CA GLY A 400 6.57 5.73 16.16
C GLY A 400 7.67 4.75 16.60
N VAL A 401 7.27 3.65 17.20
CA VAL A 401 8.13 2.49 17.44
C VAL A 401 7.36 1.22 17.13
N SER A 402 8.00 0.30 16.46
CA SER A 402 7.40 -0.97 16.09
C SER A 402 8.45 -2.06 16.03
N ALA A 403 8.06 -3.29 16.35
CA ALA A 403 8.94 -4.44 16.35
C ALA A 403 8.19 -5.70 15.92
N TYR A 404 8.89 -6.57 15.23
CA TYR A 404 8.49 -7.94 14.94
C TYR A 404 9.55 -8.90 15.46
N TRP A 405 9.10 -9.95 16.12
CA TRP A 405 9.97 -11.01 16.62
C TRP A 405 9.33 -12.38 16.37
N LYS A 406 10.13 -13.37 15.98
CA LYS A 406 9.66 -14.70 15.64
C LYS A 406 10.53 -15.80 16.27
N THR A 407 9.86 -16.87 16.73
CA THR A 407 10.47 -18.16 17.05
C THR A 407 9.85 -19.26 16.18
N ILE A 408 10.21 -20.52 16.41
CA ILE A 408 9.65 -21.67 15.67
C ILE A 408 8.14 -21.81 15.90
N TRP A 409 7.65 -21.46 17.08
CA TRP A 409 6.26 -21.68 17.50
C TRP A 409 5.46 -20.40 17.80
N LEU A 410 6.12 -19.24 17.80
CA LEU A 410 5.47 -17.96 18.11
C LEU A 410 6.07 -16.83 17.26
N SER A 411 5.24 -15.99 16.71
CA SER A 411 5.64 -14.65 16.27
C SER A 411 4.89 -13.58 17.07
N LEU A 412 5.54 -12.45 17.27
CA LEU A 412 5.00 -11.30 17.99
C LEU A 412 5.28 -10.05 17.19
N THR A 413 4.22 -9.33 16.80
CA THR A 413 4.30 -7.99 16.24
C THR A 413 3.73 -7.01 17.24
N GLY A 414 4.43 -5.92 17.48
CA GLY A 414 3.95 -4.86 18.36
C GLY A 414 4.42 -3.50 17.92
N GLY A 415 3.67 -2.47 18.27
CA GLY A 415 4.05 -1.10 17.94
C GLY A 415 3.18 -0.06 18.64
N SER A 416 3.67 1.16 18.64
CA SER A 416 2.96 2.32 19.18
C SER A 416 3.28 3.56 18.34
N ASN A 417 2.27 4.36 18.05
CA ASN A 417 2.42 5.69 17.52
C ASN A 417 1.90 6.72 18.53
N LEU A 418 2.66 7.79 18.71
CA LEU A 418 2.29 8.94 19.53
C LEU A 418 2.26 10.17 18.62
N TYR A 419 1.14 10.88 18.61
CA TYR A 419 0.95 12.14 17.90
C TYR A 419 0.81 13.25 18.93
N ILE A 420 1.63 14.26 18.85
CA ILE A 420 1.66 15.40 19.76
C ILE A 420 1.33 16.65 18.95
N ALA A 421 0.18 17.21 19.20
CA ALA A 421 -0.35 18.43 18.61
C ALA A 421 -0.68 19.45 19.69
N LYS A 422 -0.94 20.69 19.32
CA LYS A 422 -1.37 21.73 20.26
C LYS A 422 -2.76 21.41 20.85
N SER A 423 -3.64 20.83 20.04
CA SER A 423 -4.99 20.38 20.43
C SER A 423 -4.98 19.21 21.40
N GLY A 424 -3.88 18.45 21.48
CA GLY A 424 -3.74 17.33 22.39
C GLY A 424 -2.75 16.25 21.95
N THR A 425 -2.70 15.18 22.74
CA THR A 425 -1.84 14.03 22.49
C THR A 425 -2.70 12.81 22.17
N TYR A 426 -2.40 12.14 21.07
CA TYR A 426 -3.08 10.94 20.60
C TYR A 426 -2.09 9.79 20.57
N ALA A 427 -2.53 8.60 20.96
CA ALA A 427 -1.67 7.41 20.89
C ALA A 427 -2.45 6.20 20.38
N SER A 428 -1.77 5.37 19.63
CA SER A 428 -2.23 4.04 19.27
C SER A 428 -1.20 3.00 19.70
N PHE A 429 -1.69 1.85 20.12
CA PHE A 429 -0.88 0.68 20.49
C PHE A 429 -1.43 -0.54 19.78
N ARG A 430 -0.54 -1.40 19.30
CA ARG A 430 -0.89 -2.66 18.66
C ARG A 430 -0.06 -3.80 19.21
N LEU A 431 -0.70 -4.98 19.37
CA LEU A 431 -0.06 -6.23 19.70
C LEU A 431 -0.70 -7.35 18.87
N ALA A 432 0.11 -8.15 18.18
CA ALA A 432 -0.36 -9.24 17.34
C ALA A 432 0.54 -10.47 17.52
N PRO A 433 0.25 -11.35 18.52
CA PRO A 433 0.86 -12.65 18.63
C PRO A 433 0.24 -13.66 17.65
N THR A 434 1.08 -14.52 17.06
CA THR A 434 0.64 -15.65 16.24
C THR A 434 1.36 -16.91 16.69
N ALA A 435 0.61 -17.93 17.10
CA ALA A 435 1.12 -19.23 17.49
C ALA A 435 1.11 -20.20 16.31
N TYR A 436 2.21 -20.91 16.11
CA TYR A 436 2.39 -21.98 15.12
C TYR A 436 2.42 -23.30 15.85
N LEU A 437 1.35 -24.08 15.71
CA LEU A 437 1.17 -25.33 16.45
C LEU A 437 1.47 -26.55 15.56
N PRO A 438 1.71 -27.74 16.15
CA PRO A 438 1.86 -28.97 15.39
C PRO A 438 0.71 -29.23 14.42
N TYR A 439 0.97 -30.04 13.40
CA TYR A 439 -0.01 -30.39 12.35
C TYR A 439 -0.52 -29.19 11.53
N ALA A 440 0.33 -28.15 11.35
CA ALA A 440 0.05 -26.95 10.55
C ALA A 440 -1.21 -26.16 11.01
N TRP A 441 -1.40 -26.06 12.32
CA TRP A 441 -2.32 -25.10 12.90
C TRP A 441 -1.62 -23.75 13.12
N GLN A 442 -2.32 -22.68 12.81
CA GLN A 442 -1.90 -21.31 13.09
C GLN A 442 -3.03 -20.57 13.78
N ILE A 443 -2.73 -19.91 14.90
CA ILE A 443 -3.69 -19.13 15.68
C ILE A 443 -3.10 -17.74 15.87
N GLY A 444 -3.77 -16.72 15.33
CA GLY A 444 -3.39 -15.32 15.45
C GLY A 444 -4.41 -14.55 16.27
N LEU A 445 -3.93 -13.73 17.20
CA LEU A 445 -4.73 -12.73 17.92
C LEU A 445 -4.15 -11.36 17.59
N GLN A 446 -5.00 -10.39 17.37
CA GLN A 446 -4.58 -9.01 17.19
C GLN A 446 -5.40 -8.10 18.08
N VAL A 447 -4.73 -7.19 18.75
CA VAL A 447 -5.36 -6.14 19.56
C VAL A 447 -4.77 -4.80 19.17
N VAL A 448 -5.63 -3.83 18.91
CA VAL A 448 -5.26 -2.43 18.68
C VAL A 448 -6.04 -1.56 19.65
N CYS A 449 -5.33 -0.68 20.34
CA CYS A 449 -5.92 0.26 21.30
C CYS A 449 -5.62 1.70 20.85
N TYR A 450 -6.60 2.57 21.01
CA TYR A 450 -6.48 4.00 20.72
C TYR A 450 -6.79 4.82 21.97
N THR A 451 -6.19 6.00 22.11
CA THR A 451 -6.58 6.95 23.15
C THR A 451 -7.93 7.60 22.85
N LYS A 452 -8.55 8.19 23.87
CA LYS A 452 -9.85 8.88 23.75
C LYS A 452 -9.89 9.99 22.70
N LYS A 453 -8.75 10.59 22.39
CA LYS A 453 -8.60 11.71 21.44
C LYS A 453 -7.91 11.30 20.13
N SER A 454 -7.86 10.00 19.79
CA SER A 454 -7.27 9.56 18.52
C SER A 454 -8.15 10.01 17.35
N PRO A 455 -7.59 10.57 16.27
CA PRO A 455 -8.34 10.89 15.05
C PRO A 455 -9.04 9.66 14.45
N ILE A 456 -8.42 8.47 14.59
CA ILE A 456 -9.01 7.21 14.15
C ILE A 456 -10.25 6.87 15.00
N ARG A 457 -10.24 7.22 16.27
CA ARG A 457 -11.35 6.96 17.18
C ARG A 457 -12.60 7.81 16.90
N GLU A 458 -12.48 8.96 16.28
CA GLU A 458 -13.65 9.71 15.81
C GLU A 458 -14.45 8.88 14.80
N LYS A 459 -13.79 7.94 14.12
CA LYS A 459 -14.39 6.99 13.17
C LYS A 459 -14.70 5.62 13.79
N THR A 460 -14.21 5.31 14.99
CA THR A 460 -14.42 4.05 15.70
C THR A 460 -15.15 4.32 17.02
N GLY A 461 -16.21 3.58 17.30
CA GLY A 461 -17.01 3.75 18.55
C GLY A 461 -16.21 3.41 19.81
N GLU A 462 -15.35 2.40 19.75
CA GLU A 462 -14.62 1.86 20.89
C GLU A 462 -13.10 2.07 20.79
N PRO A 463 -12.39 2.19 21.94
CA PRO A 463 -10.95 2.41 21.94
C PRO A 463 -10.13 1.14 21.69
N VAL A 464 -10.75 -0.02 21.63
CA VAL A 464 -10.08 -1.32 21.47
C VAL A 464 -10.71 -2.10 20.34
N TYR A 465 -9.87 -2.49 19.39
CA TYR A 465 -10.21 -3.43 18.32
C TYR A 465 -9.49 -4.75 18.56
N ALA A 466 -10.19 -5.87 18.40
CA ALA A 466 -9.58 -7.20 18.49
C ALA A 466 -10.09 -8.11 17.38
N SER A 467 -9.21 -8.95 16.84
CA SER A 467 -9.53 -10.00 15.87
C SER A 467 -8.80 -11.28 16.21
N LEU A 468 -9.42 -12.43 15.88
CA LEU A 468 -8.90 -13.77 16.05
C LEU A 468 -8.88 -14.47 14.70
N SER A 469 -7.79 -15.12 14.35
CA SER A 469 -7.67 -15.97 13.17
C SER A 469 -7.23 -17.38 13.56
N VAL A 470 -7.85 -18.38 12.94
CA VAL A 470 -7.47 -19.79 13.09
C VAL A 470 -7.37 -20.40 11.71
N ASN A 471 -6.19 -20.87 11.35
CA ASN A 471 -5.93 -21.50 10.06
C ASN A 471 -5.43 -22.92 10.24
N LYS A 472 -5.89 -23.84 9.38
CA LYS A 472 -5.49 -25.23 9.34
C LYS A 472 -5.20 -25.67 7.92
N GLN A 473 -3.98 -26.10 7.67
CA GLN A 473 -3.61 -26.70 6.40
C GLN A 473 -3.74 -28.23 6.46
N PHE A 474 -4.40 -28.80 5.45
CA PHE A 474 -4.55 -30.25 5.26
C PHE A 474 -3.73 -30.70 4.04
N GLY A 475 -2.61 -31.35 4.28
CA GLY A 475 -1.66 -31.67 3.22
C GLY A 475 -1.11 -30.43 2.51
N LYS A 476 -0.86 -30.53 1.18
CA LYS A 476 -0.30 -29.42 0.39
C LYS A 476 -1.37 -28.59 -0.35
N ARG A 477 -2.61 -29.07 -0.40
CA ARG A 477 -3.63 -28.53 -1.31
C ARG A 477 -4.80 -27.84 -0.62
N TRP A 478 -5.19 -28.26 0.57
CA TRP A 478 -6.36 -27.72 1.24
C TRP A 478 -6.00 -26.83 2.41
N ASN A 479 -6.68 -25.70 2.53
CA ASN A 479 -6.58 -24.81 3.69
C ASN A 479 -7.99 -24.43 4.16
N LEU A 480 -8.23 -24.56 5.47
CA LEU A 480 -9.42 -24.09 6.15
C LEU A 480 -9.03 -22.94 7.07
N GLY A 481 -9.70 -21.81 6.89
CA GLY A 481 -9.53 -20.60 7.72
C GLY A 481 -10.83 -20.22 8.41
N ILE A 482 -10.70 -19.72 9.63
CA ILE A 482 -11.77 -19.07 10.38
C ILE A 482 -11.19 -17.77 10.90
N ASP A 483 -11.77 -16.64 10.48
CA ASP A 483 -11.37 -15.33 10.92
C ASP A 483 -12.56 -14.65 11.60
N TRP A 484 -12.36 -14.15 12.81
CA TRP A 484 -13.33 -13.36 13.53
C TRP A 484 -12.79 -11.93 13.66
N HIS A 485 -13.35 -11.03 12.88
CA HIS A 485 -12.96 -9.62 12.84
C HIS A 485 -13.81 -8.81 13.81
N ASP A 486 -13.18 -7.77 14.37
CA ASP A 486 -13.84 -6.79 15.23
C ASP A 486 -14.70 -7.41 16.34
N MET A 487 -14.08 -8.26 17.14
CA MET A 487 -14.73 -9.02 18.23
C MET A 487 -15.55 -8.16 19.19
N PHE A 488 -15.24 -6.87 19.29
CA PHE A 488 -15.91 -5.92 20.20
C PHE A 488 -16.80 -4.89 19.48
N ASP A 489 -17.04 -5.05 18.15
CA ASP A 489 -17.76 -4.07 17.32
C ASP A 489 -17.21 -2.64 17.46
N ALA A 490 -15.89 -2.54 17.53
CA ALA A 490 -15.19 -1.29 17.82
C ALA A 490 -15.17 -0.32 16.64
N ILE A 491 -15.34 -0.83 15.40
CA ILE A 491 -15.28 -0.03 14.18
C ILE A 491 -16.68 0.46 13.82
N CYS A 492 -16.96 1.74 14.09
CA CYS A 492 -18.11 2.43 13.56
C CYS A 492 -17.90 2.72 12.07
N SER A 493 -18.25 1.82 11.17
CA SER A 493 -18.30 2.16 9.75
C SER A 493 -19.74 2.55 9.37
N ASP A 494 -19.91 3.75 8.78
CA ASP A 494 -21.13 4.13 8.06
C ASP A 494 -21.30 3.31 6.78
N VAL A 495 -20.28 2.55 6.41
CA VAL A 495 -20.31 1.59 5.32
C VAL A 495 -20.97 0.33 5.84
N THR A 496 -21.90 -0.22 5.07
CA THR A 496 -22.68 -1.44 5.30
C THR A 496 -21.83 -2.73 5.36
N VAL A 497 -20.72 -2.69 6.09
CA VAL A 497 -19.88 -3.84 6.34
C VAL A 497 -20.48 -4.68 7.46
N ASN A 498 -20.53 -5.98 7.29
CA ASN A 498 -20.94 -6.91 8.34
C ASN A 498 -20.07 -6.73 9.58
N ARG A 499 -20.58 -6.04 10.58
CA ARG A 499 -19.96 -5.95 11.90
C ARG A 499 -20.05 -7.34 12.55
N TYR A 500 -19.06 -7.73 13.33
CA TYR A 500 -18.93 -9.08 13.92
C TYR A 500 -18.80 -10.21 12.91
N ALA A 501 -18.26 -9.97 11.73
CA ALA A 501 -18.18 -11.03 10.74
C ALA A 501 -17.19 -12.11 11.19
N ALA A 502 -17.73 -13.29 11.44
CA ALA A 502 -16.95 -14.51 11.41
C ALA A 502 -16.93 -15.01 9.98
N ASN A 503 -15.74 -15.19 9.41
CA ASN A 503 -15.62 -15.77 8.09
C ASN A 503 -15.08 -17.20 8.15
N ILE A 504 -15.67 -18.09 7.34
CA ILE A 504 -15.16 -19.44 7.13
C ILE A 504 -14.72 -19.54 5.68
N LYS A 505 -13.48 -19.94 5.47
CA LYS A 505 -12.84 -19.99 4.18
C LYS A 505 -12.30 -21.39 3.89
N LEU A 506 -12.65 -21.96 2.74
CA LEU A 506 -12.09 -23.19 2.23
C LEU A 506 -11.38 -22.91 0.90
N GLN A 507 -10.10 -23.24 0.81
CA GLN A 507 -9.28 -23.05 -0.37
C GLN A 507 -8.71 -24.38 -0.86
N TYR A 508 -8.75 -24.59 -2.16
CA TYR A 508 -8.06 -25.69 -2.86
C TYR A 508 -7.03 -25.14 -3.83
N ARG A 509 -5.81 -25.71 -3.84
CA ARG A 509 -4.70 -25.34 -4.71
C ARG A 509 -4.36 -26.45 -5.69
N PHE A 510 -4.05 -26.09 -6.91
CA PHE A 510 -3.65 -27.00 -8.00
C PHE A 510 -2.33 -26.58 -8.63
#